data_b90e952d1621032b98045976b31e4751
#
_entry.id   b90e952d1621032b98045976b31e4751
#
_cell.length_a   1.000
_cell.length_b   1.000
_cell.length_c   1.000
_cell.angle_alpha   90.00
_cell.angle_beta   90.00
_cell.angle_gamma   90.00
#
_symmetry.space_group_name_H-M   'P 1'
#
loop_
_entity.id
_entity.type
_entity.pdbx_description
1 polymer ?
#
loop_
_entity_poly.entity_id
_entity_poly.type
_entity_poly.pdbx_seq_one_letter_code
_entity_poly.pdbx_strand_id
1 'polypeptide(L)'
;MIYLDNSATTYPKPVEVYGFMNDFYRDHGVSPGRSGFDAAIETGELVTETRKMLTKMFNGGDDYNRLTFSYNATDSLNIILQGMIEKGMHVITTMLEHNSVLRPLYTLEKKGICEVTYVPFDERGYVDPDDIKKAIKPNTRLVVCTHCSNVIGTVQPIAKIGKVCKENGLLFVVDGSQGAGAVEMDMQKFGVDVYIFTGHKCLMGPTGIGGSYVREGVTIKQTRFGGTGVRSAVPGHLEEYPYRLEAGTMNILGVAGLYAGVKWVLNNGIRNIHDAEMKLWKKLRDRLRMIEGVTVYCATSEEDQNPVLSFNIEGFNGGDVGTILDVDYDIACRTGLQCAPKVHEILGTIDLHGTVRLSLGPFNTMEDIDTAITAVEEIAALKGFQYKC
;
A
#
# COMPACT_ATOMS: atom_id res chain seq x y z
N MET A 1 19.19 14.02 -8.97
CA MET A 1 18.64 13.24 -7.84
C MET A 1 18.20 11.87 -8.33
N ILE A 2 18.78 10.83 -7.80
CA ILE A 2 18.35 9.43 -8.00
C ILE A 2 17.29 9.11 -6.93
N TYR A 3 16.05 8.85 -7.37
CA TYR A 3 14.95 8.65 -6.44
C TYR A 3 14.67 7.15 -6.22
N LEU A 4 14.99 6.66 -5.02
CA LEU A 4 14.83 5.26 -4.61
C LEU A 4 13.92 5.12 -3.36
N ASP A 5 12.91 6.00 -3.21
CA ASP A 5 11.89 5.92 -2.15
C ASP A 5 10.46 5.78 -2.70
N ASN A 6 10.30 5.00 -3.80
CA ASN A 6 9.00 4.81 -4.47
C ASN A 6 7.95 4.11 -3.60
N SER A 7 8.35 3.33 -2.59
CA SER A 7 7.42 2.74 -1.59
C SER A 7 6.80 3.78 -0.65
N ALA A 8 7.39 4.98 -0.50
CA ALA A 8 6.76 6.08 0.23
C ALA A 8 5.73 6.78 -0.68
N THR A 9 6.16 7.21 -1.87
CA THR A 9 5.32 7.72 -2.96
C THR A 9 6.08 7.56 -4.26
N THR A 10 5.45 7.18 -5.35
CA THR A 10 6.13 7.08 -6.64
C THR A 10 6.46 8.48 -7.17
N TYR A 11 7.70 8.69 -7.61
CA TYR A 11 8.17 9.95 -8.22
C TYR A 11 9.27 9.67 -9.25
N PRO A 12 9.24 10.39 -10.43
CA PRO A 12 8.16 11.24 -10.90
C PRO A 12 6.89 10.43 -11.23
N LYS A 13 5.78 11.14 -11.51
CA LYS A 13 4.61 10.53 -12.15
C LYS A 13 4.79 10.58 -13.67
N PRO A 14 4.10 9.71 -14.44
CA PRO A 14 4.03 9.85 -15.88
C PRO A 14 3.56 11.27 -16.27
N VAL A 15 4.16 11.85 -17.32
CA VAL A 15 3.83 13.21 -17.76
C VAL A 15 2.35 13.36 -18.11
N GLU A 16 1.73 12.31 -18.62
CA GLU A 16 0.31 12.23 -18.95
C GLU A 16 -0.58 12.42 -17.71
N VAL A 17 -0.11 11.99 -16.53
CA VAL A 17 -0.85 12.17 -15.28
C VAL A 17 -0.90 13.63 -14.89
N TYR A 18 0.22 14.34 -14.95
CA TYR A 18 0.26 15.78 -14.66
C TYR A 18 -0.59 16.58 -15.67
N GLY A 19 -0.46 16.28 -16.96
CA GLY A 19 -1.19 16.94 -18.01
C GLY A 19 -2.70 16.74 -17.85
N PHE A 20 -3.16 15.50 -17.83
CA PHE A 20 -4.58 15.18 -17.70
C PHE A 20 -5.21 15.77 -16.43
N MET A 21 -4.54 15.63 -15.29
CA MET A 21 -5.04 16.14 -14.01
C MET A 21 -5.23 17.66 -14.06
N ASN A 22 -4.25 18.40 -14.59
CA ASN A 22 -4.30 19.86 -14.68
C ASN A 22 -5.38 20.33 -15.67
N ASP A 23 -5.44 19.75 -16.85
CA ASP A 23 -6.35 20.15 -17.91
C ASP A 23 -7.80 19.80 -17.54
N PHE A 24 -8.04 18.57 -17.10
CA PHE A 24 -9.36 18.16 -16.66
C PHE A 24 -9.90 19.02 -15.52
N TYR A 25 -9.05 19.31 -14.49
CA TYR A 25 -9.51 20.12 -13.36
C TYR A 25 -9.77 21.58 -13.72
N ARG A 26 -9.02 22.13 -14.68
CA ARG A 26 -9.27 23.48 -15.21
C ARG A 26 -10.60 23.59 -15.93
N ASP A 27 -10.94 22.58 -16.73
CA ASP A 27 -12.10 22.61 -17.61
C ASP A 27 -13.36 22.04 -16.91
N HIS A 28 -13.21 21.04 -16.02
CA HIS A 28 -14.29 20.26 -15.42
C HIS A 28 -14.15 20.12 -13.89
N GLY A 29 -13.44 21.02 -13.20
CA GLY A 29 -13.20 20.97 -11.76
C GLY A 29 -14.41 21.31 -10.89
N VAL A 30 -15.60 20.78 -11.24
CA VAL A 30 -16.88 21.03 -10.56
C VAL A 30 -17.35 19.80 -9.77
N SER A 31 -18.35 19.99 -8.90
CA SER A 31 -18.93 18.87 -8.15
C SER A 31 -19.69 17.91 -9.08
N PRO A 32 -19.39 16.59 -9.04
CA PRO A 32 -20.03 15.63 -9.93
C PRO A 32 -21.49 15.41 -9.60
N GLY A 33 -22.31 15.19 -10.63
CA GLY A 33 -23.59 14.48 -10.55
C GLY A 33 -24.79 15.21 -9.96
N ARG A 34 -24.73 16.51 -9.64
CA ARG A 34 -25.85 17.24 -9.02
C ARG A 34 -26.55 18.25 -9.92
N SER A 35 -25.92 18.63 -11.00
CA SER A 35 -26.42 19.67 -11.91
C SER A 35 -26.45 19.11 -13.31
N GLY A 36 -27.48 19.46 -14.07
CA GLY A 36 -27.66 19.00 -15.45
C GLY A 36 -26.82 19.77 -16.48
N PHE A 37 -25.70 20.41 -16.07
CA PHE A 37 -24.80 21.06 -17.01
C PHE A 37 -23.58 20.12 -17.35
N ASP A 38 -23.09 20.26 -18.57
CA ASP A 38 -22.17 19.33 -19.21
C ASP A 38 -20.95 19.02 -18.35
N ALA A 39 -20.27 20.03 -17.78
CA ALA A 39 -19.09 19.81 -16.96
C ALA A 39 -19.35 18.94 -15.70
N ALA A 40 -20.55 19.01 -15.09
CA ALA A 40 -20.90 18.16 -13.94
C ALA A 40 -21.20 16.71 -14.37
N ILE A 41 -21.75 16.53 -15.57
CA ILE A 41 -21.97 15.21 -16.17
C ILE A 41 -20.63 14.55 -16.47
N GLU A 42 -19.73 15.24 -17.16
CA GLU A 42 -18.41 14.74 -17.53
C GLU A 42 -17.55 14.42 -16.30
N THR A 43 -17.63 15.25 -15.24
CA THR A 43 -16.98 14.95 -13.96
C THR A 43 -17.55 13.67 -13.32
N GLY A 44 -18.87 13.47 -13.37
CA GLY A 44 -19.52 12.24 -12.88
C GLY A 44 -19.12 11.00 -13.68
N GLU A 45 -18.98 11.15 -15.00
CA GLU A 45 -18.49 10.08 -15.88
C GLU A 45 -17.05 9.69 -15.57
N LEU A 46 -16.16 10.65 -15.37
CA LEU A 46 -14.77 10.37 -14.96
C LEU A 46 -14.71 9.58 -13.65
N VAL A 47 -15.48 9.99 -12.64
CA VAL A 47 -15.58 9.29 -11.36
C VAL A 47 -16.05 7.85 -11.57
N THR A 48 -17.07 7.65 -12.39
CA THR A 48 -17.64 6.34 -12.71
C THR A 48 -16.64 5.46 -13.44
N GLU A 49 -15.98 5.98 -14.46
CA GLU A 49 -14.97 5.23 -15.23
C GLU A 49 -13.77 4.86 -14.36
N THR A 50 -13.32 5.74 -13.46
CA THR A 50 -12.24 5.43 -12.51
C THR A 50 -12.64 4.26 -11.59
N ARG A 51 -13.90 4.25 -11.09
CA ARG A 51 -14.41 3.11 -10.29
C ARG A 51 -14.42 1.82 -11.10
N LYS A 52 -14.93 1.85 -12.33
CA LYS A 52 -14.99 0.66 -13.21
C LYS A 52 -13.60 0.11 -13.51
N MET A 53 -12.64 0.98 -13.84
CA MET A 53 -11.27 0.57 -14.12
C MET A 53 -10.61 -0.11 -12.92
N LEU A 54 -10.72 0.45 -11.72
CA LEU A 54 -10.17 -0.13 -10.51
C LEU A 54 -10.89 -1.41 -10.10
N THR A 55 -12.22 -1.46 -10.20
CA THR A 55 -13.00 -2.67 -9.94
C THR A 55 -12.55 -3.82 -10.84
N LYS A 56 -12.36 -3.53 -12.14
CA LYS A 56 -11.85 -4.50 -13.10
C LYS A 56 -10.39 -4.91 -12.80
N MET A 57 -9.53 -3.93 -12.47
CA MET A 57 -8.11 -4.20 -12.14
C MET A 57 -7.98 -5.15 -10.96
N PHE A 58 -8.86 -5.04 -9.95
CA PHE A 58 -8.84 -5.89 -8.76
C PHE A 58 -9.69 -7.15 -8.90
N ASN A 59 -10.39 -7.34 -10.01
CA ASN A 59 -11.43 -8.36 -10.19
C ASN A 59 -12.39 -8.42 -8.99
N GLY A 60 -12.90 -7.24 -8.58
CA GLY A 60 -13.72 -7.11 -7.38
C GLY A 60 -15.14 -7.67 -7.55
N GLY A 61 -15.71 -7.59 -8.74
CA GLY A 61 -17.07 -8.02 -9.08
C GLY A 61 -17.71 -7.09 -10.11
N ASP A 62 -19.02 -7.18 -10.27
CA ASP A 62 -19.76 -6.44 -11.30
C ASP A 62 -20.21 -5.04 -10.82
N ASP A 63 -20.44 -4.87 -9.52
CA ASP A 63 -20.89 -3.60 -8.94
C ASP A 63 -19.71 -2.66 -8.62
N TYR A 64 -19.40 -1.77 -9.55
CA TYR A 64 -18.37 -0.75 -9.38
C TYR A 64 -18.71 0.31 -8.31
N ASN A 65 -19.97 0.44 -7.87
CA ASN A 65 -20.35 1.35 -6.79
C ASN A 65 -19.77 0.89 -5.44
N ARG A 66 -19.40 -0.36 -5.33
CA ARG A 66 -18.74 -0.91 -4.13
C ARG A 66 -17.27 -0.52 -4.00
N LEU A 67 -16.71 0.13 -5.03
CA LEU A 67 -15.44 0.84 -4.92
C LEU A 67 -15.72 2.24 -4.36
N THR A 68 -15.11 2.54 -3.22
CA THR A 68 -15.26 3.81 -2.50
C THR A 68 -13.95 4.55 -2.43
N PHE A 69 -14.00 5.87 -2.58
CA PHE A 69 -12.84 6.74 -2.46
C PHE A 69 -12.65 7.27 -1.04
N SER A 70 -11.40 7.51 -0.70
CA SER A 70 -10.96 8.11 0.56
C SER A 70 -9.73 9.00 0.28
N TYR A 71 -9.22 9.68 1.30
CA TYR A 71 -8.02 10.51 1.13
C TYR A 71 -6.73 9.71 0.89
N ASN A 72 -6.64 8.49 1.42
CA ASN A 72 -5.51 7.57 1.30
C ASN A 72 -5.87 6.21 1.94
N ALA A 73 -4.95 5.23 1.85
CA ALA A 73 -5.17 3.91 2.47
C ALA A 73 -5.34 3.96 3.99
N THR A 74 -4.64 4.83 4.71
CA THR A 74 -4.83 5.00 6.17
C THR A 74 -6.25 5.41 6.50
N ASP A 75 -6.81 6.30 5.71
CA ASP A 75 -8.19 6.75 5.83
C ASP A 75 -9.18 5.61 5.56
N SER A 76 -8.99 4.87 4.46
CA SER A 76 -9.77 3.66 4.16
C SER A 76 -9.69 2.62 5.27
N LEU A 77 -8.49 2.32 5.78
CA LEU A 77 -8.30 1.36 6.87
C LEU A 77 -9.05 1.75 8.14
N ASN A 78 -9.05 3.04 8.49
CA ASN A 78 -9.84 3.53 9.62
C ASN A 78 -11.34 3.35 9.39
N ILE A 79 -11.85 3.68 8.19
CA ILE A 79 -13.27 3.51 7.84
C ILE A 79 -13.65 2.02 7.94
N ILE A 80 -12.86 1.15 7.32
CA ILE A 80 -13.14 -0.28 7.21
C ILE A 80 -13.03 -0.96 8.57
N LEU A 81 -11.91 -0.81 9.28
CA LEU A 81 -11.68 -1.50 10.55
C LEU A 81 -12.69 -1.06 11.63
N GLN A 82 -12.97 0.25 11.72
CA GLN A 82 -13.97 0.74 12.67
C GLN A 82 -15.40 0.33 12.28
N GLY A 83 -15.68 0.18 10.98
CA GLY A 83 -16.98 -0.25 10.49
C GLY A 83 -17.24 -1.76 10.54
N MET A 84 -16.18 -2.58 10.66
CA MET A 84 -16.27 -4.04 10.70
C MET A 84 -16.11 -4.62 12.11
N ILE A 85 -15.29 -3.99 12.96
CA ILE A 85 -14.93 -4.55 14.27
C ILE A 85 -15.97 -4.16 15.31
N GLU A 86 -16.55 -5.17 15.95
CA GLU A 86 -17.54 -5.04 17.02
C GLU A 86 -16.99 -5.53 18.35
N LYS A 87 -17.67 -5.15 19.45
CA LYS A 87 -17.27 -5.52 20.81
C LYS A 87 -17.26 -7.05 21.00
N GLY A 88 -16.13 -7.53 21.50
CA GLY A 88 -15.90 -8.95 21.80
C GLY A 88 -15.36 -9.76 20.62
N MET A 89 -15.14 -9.14 19.45
CA MET A 89 -14.49 -9.82 18.33
C MET A 89 -13.01 -10.06 18.58
N HIS A 90 -12.49 -11.13 18.00
CA HIS A 90 -11.07 -11.37 17.84
C HIS A 90 -10.67 -11.11 16.38
N VAL A 91 -9.56 -10.41 16.18
CA VAL A 91 -8.97 -10.05 14.90
C VAL A 91 -7.59 -10.68 14.81
N ILE A 92 -7.30 -11.32 13.68
CA ILE A 92 -5.96 -11.80 13.35
C ILE A 92 -5.34 -10.82 12.35
N THR A 93 -4.12 -10.41 12.63
CA THR A 93 -3.31 -9.60 11.72
C THR A 93 -1.87 -10.09 11.71
N THR A 94 -0.99 -9.47 10.93
CA THR A 94 0.37 -9.95 10.77
C THR A 94 1.41 -8.99 11.37
N MET A 95 2.61 -9.49 11.62
CA MET A 95 3.72 -8.64 12.03
C MET A 95 4.36 -7.88 10.85
N LEU A 96 3.87 -8.09 9.61
CA LEU A 96 4.29 -7.33 8.42
C LEU A 96 3.52 -6.01 8.23
N GLU A 97 2.52 -5.72 9.06
CA GLU A 97 1.61 -4.61 8.85
C GLU A 97 2.25 -3.24 9.02
N HIS A 98 1.80 -2.33 8.18
CA HIS A 98 2.07 -0.90 8.34
C HIS A 98 1.28 -0.31 9.53
N ASN A 99 1.75 0.81 10.09
CA ASN A 99 1.09 1.53 11.18
C ASN A 99 -0.36 1.91 10.89
N SER A 100 -0.76 2.01 9.63
CA SER A 100 -2.16 2.25 9.24
C SER A 100 -3.10 1.11 9.60
N VAL A 101 -2.59 -0.11 9.80
CA VAL A 101 -3.31 -1.27 10.36
C VAL A 101 -3.05 -1.39 11.85
N LEU A 102 -1.77 -1.34 12.26
CA LEU A 102 -1.38 -1.58 13.66
C LEU A 102 -2.03 -0.60 14.64
N ARG A 103 -2.00 0.71 14.33
CA ARG A 103 -2.49 1.75 15.25
C ARG A 103 -4.01 1.75 15.44
N PRO A 104 -4.85 1.60 14.42
CA PRO A 104 -6.28 1.43 14.61
C PRO A 104 -6.61 0.17 15.43
N LEU A 105 -5.99 -0.99 15.12
CA LEU A 105 -6.19 -2.22 15.87
C LEU A 105 -5.78 -2.08 17.33
N TYR A 106 -4.59 -1.57 17.61
CA TYR A 106 -4.11 -1.26 18.96
C TYR A 106 -5.08 -0.33 19.72
N THR A 107 -5.62 0.67 19.04
CA THR A 107 -6.56 1.61 19.65
C THR A 107 -7.87 0.94 20.03
N LEU A 108 -8.39 0.06 19.15
CA LEU A 108 -9.61 -0.70 19.42
C LEU A 108 -9.41 -1.73 20.55
N GLU A 109 -8.27 -2.41 20.55
CA GLU A 109 -7.89 -3.35 21.61
C GLU A 109 -7.74 -2.66 22.97
N LYS A 110 -7.01 -1.53 23.01
CA LYS A 110 -6.86 -0.73 24.24
C LYS A 110 -8.18 -0.21 24.81
N LYS A 111 -9.18 0.03 23.94
CA LYS A 111 -10.54 0.40 24.33
C LYS A 111 -11.39 -0.80 24.78
N GLY A 112 -10.86 -2.02 24.75
CA GLY A 112 -11.60 -3.24 25.08
C GLY A 112 -12.71 -3.59 24.08
N ILE A 113 -12.57 -3.15 22.83
CA ILE A 113 -13.54 -3.44 21.76
C ILE A 113 -13.25 -4.80 21.15
N CYS A 114 -11.97 -5.10 20.86
CA CYS A 114 -11.55 -6.37 20.28
C CYS A 114 -10.29 -6.92 20.95
N GLU A 115 -9.99 -8.18 20.66
CA GLU A 115 -8.68 -8.79 20.90
C GLU A 115 -7.92 -8.88 19.59
N VAL A 116 -6.59 -8.76 19.60
CA VAL A 116 -5.77 -8.85 18.39
C VAL A 116 -4.67 -9.90 18.55
N THR A 117 -4.54 -10.80 17.58
CA THR A 117 -3.38 -11.69 17.47
C THR A 117 -2.52 -11.27 16.28
N TYR A 118 -1.23 -11.08 16.50
CA TYR A 118 -0.23 -10.74 15.49
C TYR A 118 0.53 -11.99 15.08
N VAL A 119 0.29 -12.48 13.87
CA VAL A 119 0.97 -13.67 13.33
C VAL A 119 2.34 -13.26 12.77
N PRO A 120 3.42 -13.95 13.17
CA PRO A 120 4.75 -13.66 12.67
C PRO A 120 4.90 -14.08 11.20
N PHE A 121 5.98 -13.64 10.57
CA PHE A 121 6.46 -14.12 9.30
C PHE A 121 7.75 -14.95 9.50
N ASP A 122 8.04 -15.83 8.54
CA ASP A 122 9.23 -16.69 8.57
C ASP A 122 10.49 -15.92 8.09
N GLU A 123 11.65 -16.59 8.14
CA GLU A 123 12.94 -16.04 7.69
C GLU A 123 12.98 -15.66 6.21
N ARG A 124 12.03 -16.16 5.41
CA ARG A 124 11.85 -15.80 3.99
C ARG A 124 10.97 -14.56 3.82
N GLY A 125 10.36 -14.07 4.90
CA GLY A 125 9.48 -12.93 4.90
C GLY A 125 8.00 -13.24 4.58
N TYR A 126 7.54 -14.49 4.77
CA TYR A 126 6.17 -14.92 4.47
C TYR A 126 5.41 -15.29 5.74
N VAL A 127 4.13 -14.92 5.75
CA VAL A 127 3.17 -15.39 6.74
C VAL A 127 2.69 -16.78 6.33
N ASP A 128 2.87 -17.77 7.21
CA ASP A 128 2.34 -19.11 6.98
C ASP A 128 0.81 -19.11 7.18
N PRO A 129 0.01 -19.50 6.16
CA PRO A 129 -1.44 -19.65 6.31
C PRO A 129 -1.86 -20.59 7.44
N ASP A 130 -1.05 -21.59 7.77
CA ASP A 130 -1.32 -22.50 8.89
C ASP A 130 -1.18 -21.81 10.25
N ASP A 131 -0.31 -20.81 10.37
CA ASP A 131 -0.21 -20.02 11.60
C ASP A 131 -1.41 -19.09 11.78
N ILE A 132 -1.97 -18.55 10.69
CA ILE A 132 -3.27 -17.86 10.73
C ILE A 132 -4.36 -18.82 11.23
N LYS A 133 -4.38 -20.05 10.68
CA LYS A 133 -5.36 -21.08 11.10
C LYS A 133 -5.24 -21.45 12.58
N LYS A 134 -4.02 -21.61 13.10
CA LYS A 134 -3.74 -21.88 14.52
C LYS A 134 -4.18 -20.74 15.43
N ALA A 135 -4.15 -19.49 14.96
CA ALA A 135 -4.54 -18.31 15.71
C ALA A 135 -6.07 -18.12 15.83
N ILE A 136 -6.88 -18.92 15.13
CA ILE A 136 -8.35 -18.81 15.15
C ILE A 136 -8.91 -19.20 16.52
N LYS A 137 -9.74 -18.30 17.08
CA LYS A 137 -10.52 -18.47 18.32
C LYS A 137 -12.02 -18.53 17.99
N PRO A 138 -12.88 -19.00 18.91
CA PRO A 138 -14.34 -19.04 18.68
C PRO A 138 -14.97 -17.69 18.32
N ASN A 139 -14.37 -16.58 18.80
CA ASN A 139 -14.81 -15.21 18.53
C ASN A 139 -14.02 -14.53 17.40
N THR A 140 -13.15 -15.22 16.67
CA THR A 140 -12.47 -14.66 15.48
C THR A 140 -13.50 -14.37 14.39
N ARG A 141 -13.40 -13.19 13.78
CA ARG A 141 -14.32 -12.74 12.70
C ARG A 141 -13.59 -12.12 11.53
N LEU A 142 -12.36 -11.66 11.73
CA LEU A 142 -11.64 -10.85 10.78
C LEU A 142 -10.16 -11.24 10.71
N VAL A 143 -9.64 -11.36 9.49
CA VAL A 143 -8.20 -11.41 9.20
C VAL A 143 -7.84 -10.15 8.40
N VAL A 144 -6.77 -9.48 8.80
CA VAL A 144 -6.21 -8.31 8.10
C VAL A 144 -4.77 -8.64 7.72
N CYS A 145 -4.42 -8.51 6.45
CA CYS A 145 -3.07 -8.82 5.97
C CYS A 145 -2.61 -7.81 4.92
N THR A 146 -1.38 -7.36 5.01
CA THR A 146 -0.76 -6.58 3.92
C THR A 146 -0.56 -7.47 2.68
N HIS A 147 -0.77 -6.90 1.48
CA HIS A 147 -0.49 -7.60 0.22
C HIS A 147 1.02 -7.76 0.01
N CYS A 148 1.77 -6.70 0.27
CA CYS A 148 3.22 -6.68 0.12
C CYS A 148 3.85 -5.88 1.27
N SER A 149 4.98 -6.37 1.78
CA SER A 149 5.73 -5.64 2.81
C SER A 149 6.37 -4.38 2.23
N ASN A 150 6.16 -3.26 2.90
CA ASN A 150 6.80 -2.00 2.55
C ASN A 150 8.26 -1.88 3.06
N VAL A 151 8.76 -2.89 3.77
CA VAL A 151 10.12 -2.94 4.32
C VAL A 151 11.01 -3.90 3.54
N ILE A 152 10.56 -5.14 3.36
CA ILE A 152 11.33 -6.22 2.74
C ILE A 152 10.81 -6.62 1.36
N GLY A 153 9.72 -6.04 0.90
CA GLY A 153 9.17 -6.21 -0.45
C GLY A 153 8.47 -7.54 -0.71
N THR A 154 8.34 -8.44 0.28
CA THR A 154 7.71 -9.75 0.09
C THR A 154 6.23 -9.64 -0.24
N VAL A 155 5.79 -10.35 -1.28
CA VAL A 155 4.38 -10.50 -1.67
C VAL A 155 3.79 -11.66 -0.88
N GLN A 156 2.73 -11.40 -0.11
CA GLN A 156 2.15 -12.40 0.77
C GLN A 156 1.26 -13.40 0.03
N PRO A 157 1.11 -14.64 0.52
CA PRO A 157 0.34 -15.69 -0.13
C PRO A 157 -1.17 -15.49 0.05
N ILE A 158 -1.71 -14.37 -0.46
CA ILE A 158 -3.09 -13.90 -0.24
C ILE A 158 -4.12 -14.97 -0.61
N ALA A 159 -3.93 -15.69 -1.72
CA ALA A 159 -4.85 -16.74 -2.14
C ALA A 159 -4.93 -17.90 -1.12
N LYS A 160 -3.81 -18.26 -0.49
CA LYS A 160 -3.76 -19.33 0.52
C LYS A 160 -4.39 -18.85 1.82
N ILE A 161 -4.11 -17.62 2.24
CA ILE A 161 -4.71 -16.99 3.42
C ILE A 161 -6.22 -16.84 3.23
N GLY A 162 -6.67 -16.36 2.07
CA GLY A 162 -8.10 -16.23 1.76
C GLY A 162 -8.84 -17.58 1.75
N LYS A 163 -8.18 -18.67 1.32
CA LYS A 163 -8.72 -20.01 1.46
C LYS A 163 -8.97 -20.39 2.92
N VAL A 164 -8.00 -20.13 3.81
CA VAL A 164 -8.16 -20.36 5.27
C VAL A 164 -9.31 -19.53 5.81
N CYS A 165 -9.42 -18.26 5.44
CA CYS A 165 -10.51 -17.39 5.88
C CYS A 165 -11.87 -17.93 5.43
N LYS A 166 -12.01 -18.30 4.16
CA LYS A 166 -13.25 -18.84 3.59
C LYS A 166 -13.70 -20.15 4.27
N GLU A 167 -12.75 -21.08 4.49
CA GLU A 167 -13.03 -22.38 5.14
C GLU A 167 -13.49 -22.23 6.60
N ASN A 168 -13.13 -21.11 7.26
CA ASN A 168 -13.47 -20.84 8.66
C ASN A 168 -14.54 -19.73 8.83
N GLY A 169 -15.15 -19.27 7.74
CA GLY A 169 -16.20 -18.23 7.78
C GLY A 169 -15.73 -16.87 8.30
N LEU A 170 -14.45 -16.54 8.05
CA LEU A 170 -13.83 -15.29 8.45
C LEU A 170 -13.85 -14.28 7.30
N LEU A 171 -14.04 -13.01 7.61
CA LEU A 171 -13.85 -11.91 6.66
C LEU A 171 -12.35 -11.66 6.46
N PHE A 172 -11.98 -11.30 5.22
CA PHE A 172 -10.59 -11.06 4.85
C PHE A 172 -10.39 -9.67 4.24
N VAL A 173 -9.65 -8.83 4.95
CA VAL A 173 -9.24 -7.48 4.53
C VAL A 173 -7.78 -7.50 4.12
N VAL A 174 -7.48 -6.98 2.93
CA VAL A 174 -6.11 -6.89 2.39
C VAL A 174 -5.72 -5.43 2.22
N ASP A 175 -4.63 -5.03 2.89
CA ASP A 175 -3.97 -3.74 2.64
C ASP A 175 -3.11 -3.85 1.37
N GLY A 176 -3.66 -3.36 0.26
CA GLY A 176 -3.03 -3.33 -1.05
C GLY A 176 -2.16 -2.10 -1.31
N SER A 177 -1.79 -1.32 -0.29
CA SER A 177 -1.03 -0.07 -0.46
C SER A 177 0.28 -0.22 -1.22
N GLN A 178 0.92 -1.40 -1.15
CA GLN A 178 2.14 -1.72 -1.89
C GLN A 178 1.87 -2.69 -3.06
N GLY A 179 0.70 -3.31 -3.11
CA GLY A 179 0.35 -4.31 -4.13
C GLY A 179 -0.48 -3.74 -5.28
N ALA A 180 -1.36 -2.77 -5.01
CA ALA A 180 -2.23 -2.20 -6.03
C ALA A 180 -1.42 -1.48 -7.13
N GLY A 181 -1.48 -1.99 -8.34
CA GLY A 181 -0.70 -1.50 -9.49
C GLY A 181 0.71 -2.08 -9.62
N ALA A 182 1.20 -2.84 -8.61
CA ALA A 182 2.51 -3.51 -8.64
C ALA A 182 2.38 -5.03 -8.85
N VAL A 183 1.37 -5.64 -8.25
CA VAL A 183 1.09 -7.08 -8.31
C VAL A 183 -0.35 -7.30 -8.74
N GLU A 184 -0.59 -8.30 -9.55
CA GLU A 184 -1.94 -8.67 -9.95
C GLU A 184 -2.77 -9.10 -8.73
N MET A 185 -4.01 -8.60 -8.65
CA MET A 185 -4.98 -8.95 -7.63
C MET A 185 -6.23 -9.52 -8.30
N ASP A 186 -6.66 -10.66 -7.79
CA ASP A 186 -7.94 -11.28 -8.15
C ASP A 186 -8.74 -11.53 -6.85
N MET A 187 -9.52 -10.54 -6.45
CA MET A 187 -10.26 -10.59 -5.19
C MET A 187 -11.22 -11.78 -5.12
N GLN A 188 -11.90 -12.10 -6.22
CA GLN A 188 -12.87 -13.20 -6.28
C GLN A 188 -12.18 -14.54 -6.12
N LYS A 189 -11.10 -14.77 -6.88
CA LYS A 189 -10.32 -16.02 -6.83
C LYS A 189 -9.59 -16.19 -5.50
N PHE A 190 -9.08 -15.10 -4.94
CA PHE A 190 -8.29 -15.14 -3.71
C PHE A 190 -9.15 -15.08 -2.44
N GLY A 191 -10.47 -14.88 -2.57
CA GLY A 191 -11.38 -14.83 -1.43
C GLY A 191 -11.21 -13.60 -0.56
N VAL A 192 -10.87 -12.46 -1.17
CA VAL A 192 -10.70 -11.17 -0.48
C VAL A 192 -12.05 -10.46 -0.38
N ASP A 193 -12.41 -10.06 0.83
CA ASP A 193 -13.67 -9.36 1.11
C ASP A 193 -13.55 -7.84 0.95
N VAL A 194 -12.41 -7.28 1.36
CA VAL A 194 -12.11 -5.85 1.20
C VAL A 194 -10.67 -5.69 0.74
N TYR A 195 -10.47 -4.96 -0.35
CA TYR A 195 -9.15 -4.59 -0.84
C TYR A 195 -8.96 -3.08 -0.75
N ILE A 196 -7.92 -2.67 -0.05
CA ILE A 196 -7.61 -1.25 0.22
C ILE A 196 -6.45 -0.82 -0.68
N PHE A 197 -6.52 0.41 -1.19
CA PHE A 197 -5.48 0.97 -2.06
C PHE A 197 -5.19 2.43 -1.75
N THR A 198 -4.01 2.88 -2.18
CA THR A 198 -3.64 4.30 -2.20
C THR A 198 -3.22 4.72 -3.61
N GLY A 199 -3.64 5.90 -4.05
CA GLY A 199 -3.43 6.34 -5.43
C GLY A 199 -1.99 6.74 -5.74
N HIS A 200 -1.25 7.25 -4.75
CA HIS A 200 0.04 7.92 -4.97
C HIS A 200 1.27 7.02 -5.10
N LYS A 201 1.09 5.69 -4.99
CA LYS A 201 2.16 4.69 -5.18
C LYS A 201 2.07 4.08 -6.58
N CYS A 202 2.11 2.75 -6.70
CA CYS A 202 2.15 2.06 -8.00
C CYS A 202 0.92 2.26 -8.89
N LEU A 203 -0.17 2.86 -8.40
CA LEU A 203 -1.28 3.34 -9.24
C LEU A 203 -0.97 4.67 -9.96
N MET A 204 0.21 5.27 -9.77
CA MET A 204 0.72 6.46 -10.43
C MET A 204 -0.14 7.73 -10.26
N GLY A 205 -1.15 7.72 -9.40
CA GLY A 205 -1.98 8.88 -9.09
C GLY A 205 -1.31 9.88 -8.14
N PRO A 206 -1.93 11.03 -7.86
CA PRO A 206 -1.42 12.01 -6.90
C PRO A 206 -1.66 11.57 -5.46
N THR A 207 -1.07 12.32 -4.52
CA THR A 207 -1.43 12.26 -3.10
C THR A 207 -2.86 12.76 -2.88
N GLY A 208 -3.46 12.39 -1.74
CA GLY A 208 -4.82 12.85 -1.38
C GLY A 208 -5.96 12.06 -2.02
N ILE A 209 -5.67 10.90 -2.61
CA ILE A 209 -6.66 9.95 -3.13
C ILE A 209 -6.25 8.51 -2.82
N GLY A 210 -7.21 7.71 -2.39
CA GLY A 210 -7.14 6.28 -2.15
C GLY A 210 -8.53 5.72 -2.09
N GLY A 211 -8.70 4.50 -1.58
CA GLY A 211 -10.02 3.90 -1.49
C GLY A 211 -10.00 2.44 -1.09
N SER A 212 -11.18 1.84 -1.20
CA SER A 212 -11.39 0.41 -0.99
C SER A 212 -12.44 -0.15 -1.93
N TYR A 213 -12.28 -1.40 -2.32
CA TYR A 213 -13.37 -2.19 -2.89
C TYR A 213 -13.91 -3.15 -1.84
N VAL A 214 -15.22 -3.16 -1.65
CA VAL A 214 -15.92 -4.03 -0.69
C VAL A 214 -16.73 -5.07 -1.46
N ARG A 215 -16.42 -6.35 -1.30
CA ARG A 215 -17.09 -7.47 -2.00
C ARG A 215 -18.60 -7.42 -1.77
N GLU A 216 -19.36 -7.81 -2.76
CA GLU A 216 -20.81 -7.96 -2.67
C GLU A 216 -21.19 -8.95 -1.54
N GLY A 217 -22.26 -8.63 -0.82
CA GLY A 217 -22.68 -9.36 0.38
C GLY A 217 -21.97 -8.95 1.68
N VAL A 218 -20.87 -8.16 1.61
CA VAL A 218 -20.22 -7.58 2.79
C VAL A 218 -20.78 -6.18 3.06
N THR A 219 -21.17 -5.92 4.30
CA THR A 219 -21.69 -4.61 4.73
C THR A 219 -20.76 -4.02 5.78
N ILE A 220 -20.27 -2.81 5.50
CA ILE A 220 -19.46 -2.04 6.44
C ILE A 220 -20.37 -1.04 7.16
N LYS A 221 -20.31 -0.95 8.49
CA LYS A 221 -21.02 0.10 9.22
C LYS A 221 -20.46 1.46 8.88
N GLN A 222 -21.33 2.44 8.80
CA GLN A 222 -20.95 3.83 8.57
C GLN A 222 -20.15 4.36 9.76
N THR A 223 -19.01 4.96 9.48
CA THR A 223 -18.14 5.59 10.50
C THR A 223 -18.03 7.09 10.29
N ARG A 224 -18.59 7.58 9.18
CA ARG A 224 -18.66 8.99 8.80
C ARG A 224 -20.06 9.33 8.35
N PHE A 225 -20.50 10.50 8.70
CA PHE A 225 -21.84 11.00 8.41
C PHE A 225 -21.73 12.42 7.85
N GLY A 226 -22.49 12.71 6.78
CA GLY A 226 -22.44 14.04 6.17
C GLY A 226 -23.13 14.11 4.81
N GLY A 227 -22.85 15.17 4.10
CA GLY A 227 -23.43 15.40 2.77
C GLY A 227 -22.91 14.36 1.76
N THR A 228 -23.86 13.69 1.08
CA THR A 228 -23.55 12.71 0.03
C THR A 228 -23.81 13.26 -1.37
N GLY A 229 -24.45 14.41 -1.45
CA GLY A 229 -24.78 15.02 -2.72
C GLY A 229 -26.08 14.62 -3.35
N VAL A 230 -26.71 13.61 -2.83
CA VAL A 230 -27.98 13.07 -3.31
C VAL A 230 -28.93 12.88 -2.15
N ARG A 231 -30.27 12.84 -2.45
CA ARG A 231 -31.33 12.55 -1.46
C ARG A 231 -31.26 13.40 -0.18
N SER A 232 -31.07 14.72 -0.33
CA SER A 232 -30.88 15.65 0.79
C SER A 232 -32.06 15.69 1.78
N ALA A 233 -33.26 15.20 1.41
CA ALA A 233 -34.41 15.12 2.28
C ALA A 233 -34.38 13.92 3.23
N VAL A 234 -33.48 12.95 3.04
CA VAL A 234 -33.32 11.80 3.91
C VAL A 234 -32.51 12.23 5.16
N PRO A 235 -33.06 12.09 6.39
CA PRO A 235 -32.38 12.57 7.60
C PRO A 235 -31.13 11.75 7.97
N GLY A 236 -31.11 10.45 7.65
CA GLY A 236 -30.02 9.55 7.93
C GLY A 236 -28.96 9.54 6.81
N HIS A 237 -27.77 9.04 7.13
CA HIS A 237 -26.76 8.77 6.10
C HIS A 237 -27.22 7.61 5.20
N LEU A 238 -26.88 7.68 3.90
CA LEU A 238 -27.37 6.72 2.92
C LEU A 238 -26.77 5.33 3.12
N GLU A 239 -27.57 4.29 2.90
CA GLU A 239 -27.21 2.89 3.13
C GLU A 239 -26.54 2.23 1.93
N GLU A 240 -26.80 2.75 0.72
CA GLU A 240 -26.24 2.21 -0.52
C GLU A 240 -24.79 2.67 -0.77
N TYR A 241 -23.98 1.80 -1.35
CA TYR A 241 -22.67 2.16 -1.89
C TYR A 241 -22.81 3.04 -3.14
N PRO A 242 -21.89 3.95 -3.38
CA PRO A 242 -20.69 4.27 -2.59
C PRO A 242 -20.97 5.21 -1.40
N TYR A 243 -22.16 5.81 -1.33
CA TYR A 243 -22.53 6.84 -0.35
C TYR A 243 -22.43 6.35 1.09
N ARG A 244 -22.60 5.05 1.32
CA ARG A 244 -22.42 4.42 2.65
C ARG A 244 -21.10 4.78 3.32
N LEU A 245 -20.02 4.87 2.56
CA LEU A 245 -18.67 5.13 3.08
C LEU A 245 -18.09 6.47 2.62
N GLU A 246 -18.73 7.15 1.68
CA GLU A 246 -18.32 8.45 1.18
C GLU A 246 -19.18 9.56 1.74
N ALA A 247 -18.54 10.55 2.35
CA ALA A 247 -19.18 11.75 2.86
C ALA A 247 -18.33 12.99 2.56
N GLY A 248 -18.99 14.08 2.20
CA GLY A 248 -18.34 15.34 1.85
C GLY A 248 -18.05 15.49 0.35
N THR A 249 -17.50 16.63 -0.02
CA THR A 249 -17.14 16.94 -1.41
C THR A 249 -15.95 16.09 -1.83
N MET A 250 -16.08 15.39 -2.97
CA MET A 250 -15.05 14.50 -3.49
C MET A 250 -13.84 15.28 -4.01
N ASN A 251 -12.65 14.70 -3.85
CA ASN A 251 -11.40 15.22 -4.41
C ASN A 251 -11.31 14.92 -5.91
N ILE A 252 -11.98 15.74 -6.74
CA ILE A 252 -12.00 15.54 -8.21
C ILE A 252 -10.62 15.65 -8.83
N LEU A 253 -9.77 16.56 -8.35
CA LEU A 253 -8.39 16.66 -8.80
C LEU A 253 -7.63 15.33 -8.58
N GLY A 254 -7.80 14.75 -7.38
CA GLY A 254 -7.21 13.45 -7.05
C GLY A 254 -7.75 12.31 -7.90
N VAL A 255 -9.07 12.29 -8.17
CA VAL A 255 -9.70 11.28 -9.04
C VAL A 255 -9.19 11.39 -10.47
N ALA A 256 -9.08 12.62 -11.02
CA ALA A 256 -8.57 12.84 -12.38
C ALA A 256 -7.12 12.33 -12.53
N GLY A 257 -6.26 12.65 -11.56
CA GLY A 257 -4.90 12.12 -11.57
C GLY A 257 -4.82 10.60 -11.37
N LEU A 258 -5.69 10.04 -10.52
CA LEU A 258 -5.78 8.58 -10.33
C LEU A 258 -6.28 7.87 -11.61
N TYR A 259 -7.28 8.44 -12.28
CA TYR A 259 -7.73 7.94 -13.58
C TYR A 259 -6.59 7.82 -14.58
N ALA A 260 -5.84 8.91 -14.76
CA ALA A 260 -4.72 8.95 -15.68
C ALA A 260 -3.60 7.97 -15.28
N GLY A 261 -3.29 7.88 -13.97
CA GLY A 261 -2.32 6.95 -13.44
C GLY A 261 -2.69 5.49 -13.66
N VAL A 262 -3.93 5.11 -13.32
CA VAL A 262 -4.44 3.74 -13.54
C VAL A 262 -4.45 3.40 -15.03
N LYS A 263 -4.86 4.34 -15.88
CA LYS A 263 -4.85 4.15 -17.34
C LYS A 263 -3.43 3.93 -17.85
N TRP A 264 -2.45 4.68 -17.36
CA TRP A 264 -1.05 4.48 -17.68
C TRP A 264 -0.55 3.08 -17.26
N VAL A 265 -0.86 2.65 -16.04
CA VAL A 265 -0.49 1.31 -15.54
C VAL A 265 -1.11 0.20 -16.39
N LEU A 266 -2.40 0.33 -16.74
CA LEU A 266 -3.10 -0.67 -17.57
C LEU A 266 -2.54 -0.72 -19.00
N ASN A 267 -2.17 0.41 -19.58
CA ASN A 267 -1.61 0.48 -20.93
C ASN A 267 -0.20 -0.14 -21.01
N ASN A 268 0.61 0.02 -19.96
CA ASN A 268 1.95 -0.57 -19.89
C ASN A 268 1.92 -2.03 -19.42
N GLY A 269 0.86 -2.43 -18.70
CA GLY A 269 0.70 -3.74 -18.09
C GLY A 269 1.46 -3.89 -16.78
N ILE A 270 0.75 -4.26 -15.71
CA ILE A 270 1.33 -4.43 -14.36
C ILE A 270 2.56 -5.33 -14.40
N ARG A 271 2.44 -6.48 -15.07
CA ARG A 271 3.53 -7.45 -15.16
C ARG A 271 4.76 -6.91 -15.88
N ASN A 272 4.56 -6.17 -16.98
CA ASN A 272 5.68 -5.61 -17.74
C ASN A 272 6.45 -4.57 -16.91
N ILE A 273 5.72 -3.72 -16.15
CA ILE A 273 6.33 -2.74 -15.25
C ILE A 273 7.13 -3.48 -14.17
N HIS A 274 6.50 -4.42 -13.50
CA HIS A 274 7.13 -5.23 -12.46
C HIS A 274 8.38 -5.97 -12.96
N ASP A 275 8.31 -6.64 -14.11
CA ASP A 275 9.45 -7.37 -14.67
C ASP A 275 10.63 -6.46 -15.02
N ALA A 276 10.35 -5.23 -15.46
CA ALA A 276 11.39 -4.24 -15.73
C ALA A 276 12.07 -3.76 -14.43
N GLU A 277 11.27 -3.44 -13.40
CA GLU A 277 11.78 -3.04 -12.09
C GLU A 277 12.55 -4.18 -11.40
N MET A 278 12.09 -5.43 -11.50
CA MET A 278 12.76 -6.58 -10.92
C MET A 278 14.13 -6.89 -11.54
N LYS A 279 14.36 -6.55 -12.81
CA LYS A 279 15.71 -6.64 -13.41
C LYS A 279 16.71 -5.72 -12.72
N LEU A 280 16.30 -4.51 -12.42
CA LEU A 280 17.11 -3.52 -11.71
C LEU A 280 17.31 -3.95 -10.24
N TRP A 281 16.23 -4.34 -9.58
CA TRP A 281 16.24 -4.80 -8.20
C TRP A 281 17.17 -6.00 -7.99
N LYS A 282 17.13 -6.98 -8.89
CA LYS A 282 18.00 -8.17 -8.83
C LYS A 282 19.47 -7.80 -8.85
N LYS A 283 19.89 -6.91 -9.76
CA LYS A 283 21.27 -6.42 -9.81
C LYS A 283 21.65 -5.73 -8.50
N LEU A 284 20.81 -4.83 -8.01
CA LEU A 284 21.02 -4.12 -6.75
C LEU A 284 21.19 -5.11 -5.59
N ARG A 285 20.22 -6.02 -5.39
CA ARG A 285 20.26 -7.04 -4.35
C ARG A 285 21.53 -7.87 -4.38
N ASP A 286 21.86 -8.43 -5.56
CA ASP A 286 22.97 -9.36 -5.71
C ASP A 286 24.30 -8.67 -5.42
N ARG A 287 24.46 -7.43 -5.87
CA ARG A 287 25.68 -6.66 -5.60
C ARG A 287 25.78 -6.23 -4.15
N LEU A 288 24.71 -5.74 -3.52
CA LEU A 288 24.74 -5.36 -2.11
C LEU A 288 25.05 -6.54 -1.19
N ARG A 289 24.61 -7.76 -1.52
CA ARG A 289 24.92 -8.98 -0.77
C ARG A 289 26.40 -9.39 -0.81
N MET A 290 27.15 -8.90 -1.81
CA MET A 290 28.58 -9.18 -1.96
C MET A 290 29.46 -8.20 -1.19
N ILE A 291 28.91 -7.08 -0.71
CA ILE A 291 29.68 -6.05 0.01
C ILE A 291 29.88 -6.52 1.45
N GLU A 292 31.14 -6.60 1.89
CA GLU A 292 31.47 -6.98 3.27
C GLU A 292 30.86 -6.00 4.27
N GLY A 293 30.18 -6.55 5.29
CA GLY A 293 29.53 -5.77 6.33
C GLY A 293 28.17 -5.19 5.94
N VAL A 294 27.64 -5.50 4.76
CA VAL A 294 26.27 -5.15 4.37
C VAL A 294 25.35 -6.35 4.60
N THR A 295 24.28 -6.13 5.36
CA THR A 295 23.20 -7.10 5.55
C THR A 295 21.96 -6.64 4.78
N VAL A 296 21.45 -7.49 3.87
CA VAL A 296 20.30 -7.20 3.02
C VAL A 296 19.07 -7.98 3.48
N TYR A 297 17.96 -7.29 3.65
CA TYR A 297 16.65 -7.83 4.05
C TYR A 297 15.67 -7.76 2.87
N CYS A 298 15.30 -8.90 2.34
CA CYS A 298 14.31 -9.06 1.26
C CYS A 298 13.89 -10.53 1.20
N ALA A 299 12.91 -10.88 0.35
CA ALA A 299 12.54 -12.27 0.12
C ALA A 299 13.73 -13.11 -0.38
N THR A 300 13.67 -14.39 -0.10
CA THR A 300 14.60 -15.38 -0.66
C THR A 300 14.22 -15.80 -2.08
N SER A 301 12.92 -15.75 -2.43
CA SER A 301 12.39 -16.01 -3.76
C SER A 301 12.18 -14.69 -4.53
N GLU A 302 12.49 -14.70 -5.82
CA GLU A 302 12.24 -13.57 -6.72
C GLU A 302 10.78 -13.54 -7.21
N GLU A 303 10.08 -14.67 -7.18
CA GLU A 303 8.71 -14.81 -7.70
C GLU A 303 7.68 -14.05 -6.84
N ASP A 304 7.95 -13.97 -5.52
CA ASP A 304 7.06 -13.32 -4.56
C ASP A 304 7.72 -12.05 -3.99
N GLN A 305 8.29 -11.21 -4.84
CA GLN A 305 9.05 -10.01 -4.44
C GLN A 305 8.61 -8.78 -5.24
N ASN A 306 8.38 -7.68 -4.55
CA ASN A 306 8.31 -6.34 -5.11
C ASN A 306 9.71 -5.69 -5.14
N PRO A 307 9.97 -4.69 -5.98
CA PRO A 307 11.27 -4.07 -6.13
C PRO A 307 11.66 -3.18 -4.93
N VAL A 308 11.59 -3.76 -3.74
CA VAL A 308 11.90 -3.14 -2.44
C VAL A 308 12.90 -4.02 -1.71
N LEU A 309 13.93 -3.44 -1.16
CA LEU A 309 14.84 -4.08 -0.23
C LEU A 309 15.25 -3.12 0.89
N SER A 310 15.57 -3.66 2.03
CA SER A 310 16.19 -2.93 3.14
C SER A 310 17.59 -3.47 3.40
N PHE A 311 18.46 -2.64 3.94
CA PHE A 311 19.81 -3.07 4.32
C PHE A 311 20.34 -2.27 5.51
N ASN A 312 21.36 -2.81 6.16
CA ASN A 312 22.20 -2.12 7.13
C ASN A 312 23.68 -2.30 6.77
N ILE A 313 24.49 -1.33 7.17
CA ILE A 313 25.96 -1.39 7.07
C ILE A 313 26.52 -1.49 8.50
N GLU A 314 27.35 -2.48 8.76
CA GLU A 314 27.95 -2.68 10.07
C GLU A 314 28.79 -1.46 10.48
N GLY A 315 28.57 -0.98 11.71
CA GLY A 315 29.26 0.20 12.25
C GLY A 315 28.57 1.53 11.93
N PHE A 316 27.48 1.52 11.14
CA PHE A 316 26.71 2.71 10.83
C PHE A 316 25.26 2.57 11.31
N ASN A 317 24.64 3.66 11.74
CA ASN A 317 23.19 3.69 11.86
C ASN A 317 22.54 4.05 10.50
N GLY A 318 21.29 3.60 10.28
CA GLY A 318 20.63 3.82 9.01
C GLY A 318 20.41 5.30 8.67
N GLY A 319 20.28 6.17 9.67
CA GLY A 319 20.11 7.62 9.46
C GLY A 319 21.37 8.28 8.88
N ASP A 320 22.55 7.88 9.37
CA ASP A 320 23.83 8.39 8.85
C ASP A 320 24.07 7.93 7.43
N VAL A 321 23.82 6.63 7.15
CA VAL A 321 23.91 6.10 5.77
C VAL A 321 22.98 6.87 4.83
N GLY A 322 21.73 7.12 5.26
CA GLY A 322 20.78 7.88 4.44
C GLY A 322 21.22 9.31 4.18
N THR A 323 21.83 9.96 5.18
CA THR A 323 22.38 11.31 5.03
C THR A 323 23.56 11.36 4.05
N ILE A 324 24.47 10.38 4.11
CA ILE A 324 25.60 10.29 3.18
C ILE A 324 25.08 10.03 1.74
N LEU A 325 24.10 9.12 1.58
CA LEU A 325 23.49 8.83 0.29
C LEU A 325 22.87 10.07 -0.34
N ASP A 326 22.18 10.90 0.46
CA ASP A 326 21.55 12.13 -0.02
C ASP A 326 22.60 13.22 -0.35
N VAL A 327 23.51 13.52 0.59
CA VAL A 327 24.42 14.67 0.49
C VAL A 327 25.56 14.42 -0.52
N ASP A 328 26.15 13.22 -0.50
CA ASP A 328 27.37 12.95 -1.28
C ASP A 328 27.05 12.31 -2.64
N TYR A 329 25.89 11.63 -2.78
CA TYR A 329 25.54 10.88 -4.00
C TYR A 329 24.23 11.34 -4.65
N ASP A 330 23.51 12.31 -4.07
CA ASP A 330 22.19 12.77 -4.56
C ASP A 330 21.17 11.62 -4.70
N ILE A 331 21.20 10.66 -3.76
CA ILE A 331 20.33 9.47 -3.73
C ILE A 331 19.30 9.63 -2.61
N ALA A 332 18.02 9.79 -3.00
CA ALA A 332 16.89 9.81 -2.08
C ALA A 332 16.47 8.39 -1.69
N CYS A 333 16.55 8.07 -0.40
CA CYS A 333 16.13 6.78 0.17
C CYS A 333 15.32 6.97 1.45
N ARG A 334 14.81 5.89 2.04
CA ARG A 334 14.12 5.93 3.33
C ARG A 334 14.93 5.26 4.42
N THR A 335 14.99 5.88 5.61
CA THR A 335 15.66 5.30 6.78
C THR A 335 14.68 5.11 7.95
N GLY A 336 15.06 4.31 8.93
CA GLY A 336 14.32 4.07 10.16
C GLY A 336 13.35 2.88 10.08
N LEU A 337 12.24 2.94 10.81
CA LEU A 337 11.29 1.82 10.95
C LEU A 337 10.25 1.75 9.82
N GLN A 338 10.31 2.58 8.80
CA GLN A 338 9.40 2.65 7.65
C GLN A 338 7.91 2.46 7.98
N CYS A 339 7.48 2.94 9.16
CA CYS A 339 6.12 2.79 9.68
C CYS A 339 5.62 1.34 9.86
N ALA A 340 6.53 0.36 9.97
CA ALA A 340 6.22 -1.06 10.19
C ALA A 340 7.10 -1.64 11.33
N PRO A 341 6.95 -1.17 12.57
CA PRO A 341 7.85 -1.49 13.67
C PRO A 341 7.94 -2.98 13.97
N LYS A 342 6.86 -3.74 13.80
CA LYS A 342 6.86 -5.18 14.06
C LYS A 342 7.69 -6.00 13.08
N VAL A 343 7.94 -5.49 11.88
CA VAL A 343 8.90 -6.09 10.95
C VAL A 343 10.30 -6.02 11.56
N HIS A 344 10.66 -4.87 12.11
CA HIS A 344 11.98 -4.64 12.72
C HIS A 344 12.17 -5.39 14.03
N GLU A 345 11.10 -5.73 14.75
CA GLU A 345 11.14 -6.64 15.91
C GLU A 345 11.64 -8.03 15.49
N ILE A 346 11.09 -8.60 14.40
CA ILE A 346 11.49 -9.92 13.89
C ILE A 346 12.88 -9.89 13.25
N LEU A 347 13.18 -8.83 12.47
CA LEU A 347 14.50 -8.69 11.84
C LEU A 347 15.63 -8.37 12.83
N GLY A 348 15.33 -8.05 14.11
CA GLY A 348 16.31 -7.66 15.11
C GLY A 348 16.97 -6.31 14.82
N THR A 349 16.27 -5.42 14.09
CA THR A 349 16.83 -4.13 13.67
C THR A 349 16.28 -2.93 14.47
N ILE A 350 15.51 -3.17 15.53
CA ILE A 350 15.01 -2.09 16.40
C ILE A 350 16.17 -1.32 17.05
N ASP A 351 17.14 -2.03 17.61
CA ASP A 351 18.30 -1.41 18.30
C ASP A 351 19.26 -0.74 17.31
N LEU A 352 19.16 -1.05 16.03
CA LEU A 352 19.86 -0.38 14.92
C LEU A 352 19.08 0.85 14.41
N HIS A 353 18.02 1.27 15.10
CA HIS A 353 17.09 2.31 14.67
C HIS A 353 16.43 2.06 13.31
N GLY A 354 16.25 0.78 12.93
CA GLY A 354 15.66 0.35 11.68
C GLY A 354 16.68 0.03 10.59
N THR A 355 16.32 0.30 9.36
CA THR A 355 17.13 -0.01 8.17
C THR A 355 17.16 1.16 7.20
N VAL A 356 18.07 1.13 6.24
CA VAL A 356 17.98 1.90 4.99
C VAL A 356 17.15 1.09 4.01
N ARG A 357 16.15 1.70 3.39
CA ARG A 357 15.30 1.06 2.38
C ARG A 357 15.49 1.71 1.02
N LEU A 358 15.73 0.89 0.02
CA LEU A 358 15.70 1.28 -1.39
C LEU A 358 14.47 0.66 -2.05
N SER A 359 13.68 1.46 -2.73
CA SER A 359 12.50 1.02 -3.46
C SER A 359 12.46 1.65 -4.85
N LEU A 360 12.48 0.79 -5.85
CA LEU A 360 12.55 1.19 -7.25
C LEU A 360 11.16 1.53 -7.78
N GLY A 361 11.16 2.27 -8.87
CA GLY A 361 9.97 2.60 -9.64
C GLY A 361 10.24 2.55 -11.14
N PRO A 362 9.21 2.74 -11.98
CA PRO A 362 9.29 2.48 -13.42
C PRO A 362 10.23 3.43 -14.19
N PHE A 363 10.71 4.49 -13.55
CA PHE A 363 11.59 5.48 -14.17
C PHE A 363 13.04 5.35 -13.72
N ASN A 364 13.35 4.41 -12.84
CA ASN A 364 14.73 4.13 -12.49
C ASN A 364 15.48 3.45 -13.62
N THR A 365 16.77 3.74 -13.71
CA THR A 365 17.66 3.25 -14.76
C THR A 365 18.73 2.31 -14.20
N MET A 366 19.42 1.62 -15.10
CA MET A 366 20.57 0.79 -14.72
C MET A 366 21.72 1.64 -14.16
N GLU A 367 21.87 2.88 -14.64
CA GLU A 367 22.86 3.85 -14.15
C GLU A 367 22.55 4.29 -12.71
N ASP A 368 21.27 4.53 -12.38
CA ASP A 368 20.86 4.82 -11.00
C ASP A 368 21.28 3.69 -10.05
N ILE A 369 21.09 2.44 -10.50
CA ILE A 369 21.44 1.25 -9.70
C ILE A 369 22.95 1.11 -9.54
N ASP A 370 23.73 1.34 -10.60
CA ASP A 370 25.19 1.29 -10.52
C ASP A 370 25.74 2.36 -9.57
N THR A 371 25.18 3.56 -9.62
CA THR A 371 25.53 4.64 -8.70
C THR A 371 25.19 4.28 -7.25
N ALA A 372 23.99 3.72 -7.00
CA ALA A 372 23.60 3.30 -5.66
C ALA A 372 24.48 2.19 -5.10
N ILE A 373 24.88 1.22 -5.94
CA ILE A 373 25.81 0.15 -5.54
C ILE A 373 27.18 0.77 -5.16
N THR A 374 27.75 1.62 -6.00
CA THR A 374 29.02 2.29 -5.75
C THR A 374 28.99 3.09 -4.45
N ALA A 375 27.91 3.85 -4.23
CA ALA A 375 27.74 4.61 -2.99
C ALA A 375 27.76 3.72 -1.73
N VAL A 376 27.04 2.60 -1.76
CA VAL A 376 27.03 1.65 -0.62
C VAL A 376 28.39 0.97 -0.46
N GLU A 377 29.10 0.61 -1.54
CA GLU A 377 30.48 0.06 -1.49
C GLU A 377 31.44 1.05 -0.82
N GLU A 378 31.40 2.31 -1.20
CA GLU A 378 32.28 3.36 -0.66
C GLU A 378 31.94 3.66 0.81
N ILE A 379 30.65 3.73 1.18
CA ILE A 379 30.24 3.92 2.58
C ILE A 379 30.71 2.73 3.45
N ALA A 380 30.53 1.50 2.97
CA ALA A 380 30.97 0.31 3.70
C ALA A 380 32.49 0.26 3.89
N ALA A 381 33.24 0.77 2.93
CA ALA A 381 34.71 0.86 3.01
C ALA A 381 35.21 1.89 4.05
N LEU A 382 34.36 2.85 4.46
CA LEU A 382 34.68 3.81 5.54
C LEU A 382 34.73 3.17 6.94
N LYS A 383 34.48 1.85 7.06
CA LYS A 383 34.68 1.08 8.31
C LYS A 383 36.08 1.31 8.87
N GLY A 384 36.15 1.94 10.03
CA GLY A 384 37.41 2.24 10.71
C GLY A 384 37.70 3.74 10.82
N PHE A 385 37.07 4.59 10.03
CA PHE A 385 37.05 6.02 10.30
C PHE A 385 35.88 6.33 11.24
N GLN A 386 36.11 6.10 12.56
CA GLN A 386 35.18 6.62 13.56
C GLN A 386 35.15 8.15 13.42
N TYR A 387 34.04 8.70 12.95
CA TYR A 387 33.70 10.08 13.21
C TYR A 387 33.56 10.23 14.74
N LYS A 388 34.65 10.62 15.41
CA LYS A 388 34.56 11.15 16.77
C LYS A 388 33.97 12.53 16.66
N CYS A 389 32.63 12.64 16.87
CA CYS A 389 32.00 13.89 17.23
C CYS A 389 32.26 14.24 18.69
#